data_9f912ddb7f4ef419220c1238e40cd331
#
_entry.id   9f912ddb7f4ef419220c1238e40cd331
#
_cell.length_a   1.000
_cell.length_b   1.000
_cell.length_c   1.000
_cell.angle_alpha   90.00
_cell.angle_beta   90.00
_cell.angle_gamma   90.00
#
_symmetry.space_group_name_H-M   'P 1'
#
loop_
_entity.id
_entity.type
_entity.pdbx_description
1 polymer ?
#
loop_
_entity_poly.entity_id
_entity_poly.type
_entity_poly.pdbx_seq_one_letter_code
_entity_poly.pdbx_strand_id
1 'polypeptide(L)'
;MRSIIPSTADASKNDPLIVPTKKEWRQLSSSEQNAVEDRIMFALDNDVSFMGETTLHFQARASASEVLRRYYNNRGKAVFIASDLYTLYPGEQAFYPDLLVVFDVDNHHRRTWNVIREGKGLDFVLEILSRGTRRVDQVQKLNLFARLGIPEYFIFDPDKYALSGYTLENQVYHPIAAKTDKSIFSEILGLYLIVDNYKLRFIVDGIDIPFGDELIQTLNQKLDGKNQLIANNQLLLAQERKQKEKEEKLRKKERKLRKKEQKNKEQEKARADALEKKLAEVMKQLEHNDKN
;
A
#
# COMPACT_ATOMS: atom_id res chain seq x y z
N MET A 1 13.18 -21.72 -27.45
CA MET A 1 11.92 -20.99 -27.54
C MET A 1 12.02 -20.03 -28.70
N ARG A 2 11.11 -20.13 -29.66
CA ARG A 2 11.08 -19.23 -30.81
C ARG A 2 10.29 -17.99 -30.40
N SER A 3 10.83 -16.83 -30.70
CA SER A 3 10.20 -15.53 -30.52
C SER A 3 8.78 -15.49 -31.12
N ILE A 4 7.85 -14.97 -30.38
CA ILE A 4 6.45 -14.83 -30.80
C ILE A 4 6.27 -13.65 -31.77
N ILE A 5 7.34 -12.90 -32.10
CA ILE A 5 7.25 -11.72 -32.96
C ILE A 5 8.03 -11.99 -34.26
N PRO A 6 7.38 -12.45 -35.33
CA PRO A 6 8.02 -12.49 -36.64
C PRO A 6 8.29 -11.09 -37.17
N SER A 7 9.32 -10.93 -37.97
CA SER A 7 9.61 -9.71 -38.72
C SER A 7 8.41 -9.35 -39.59
N THR A 8 7.92 -8.12 -39.53
CA THR A 8 6.74 -7.62 -40.25
C THR A 8 6.84 -7.68 -41.79
N ALA A 9 7.98 -8.06 -42.35
CA ALA A 9 8.17 -8.14 -43.78
C ALA A 9 7.55 -9.38 -44.46
N ASP A 10 7.13 -10.40 -43.69
CA ASP A 10 6.66 -11.67 -44.19
C ASP A 10 5.39 -12.25 -43.56
N ALA A 11 4.66 -11.43 -42.79
CA ALA A 11 3.41 -11.85 -42.20
C ALA A 11 2.33 -11.96 -43.29
N SER A 12 1.93 -13.18 -43.63
CA SER A 12 0.84 -13.41 -44.56
C SER A 12 -0.44 -12.73 -44.00
N LYS A 13 -1.24 -12.13 -44.87
CA LYS A 13 -2.55 -11.49 -44.51
C LYS A 13 -3.51 -12.42 -43.75
N ASN A 14 -3.18 -13.69 -43.60
CA ASN A 14 -3.99 -14.72 -42.92
C ASN A 14 -3.45 -15.12 -41.54
N ASP A 15 -2.44 -14.44 -41.00
CA ASP A 15 -1.99 -14.71 -39.63
C ASP A 15 -3.08 -14.28 -38.63
N PRO A 16 -3.60 -15.22 -37.82
CA PRO A 16 -4.67 -14.91 -36.86
C PRO A 16 -4.27 -13.88 -35.82
N LEU A 17 -2.97 -13.63 -35.63
CA LEU A 17 -2.46 -12.68 -34.63
C LEU A 17 -2.33 -11.24 -35.18
N ILE A 18 -2.42 -11.03 -36.49
CA ILE A 18 -2.32 -9.69 -37.06
C ILE A 18 -3.58 -8.89 -36.80
N VAL A 19 -3.38 -7.73 -36.19
CA VAL A 19 -4.44 -6.75 -35.95
C VAL A 19 -4.76 -5.99 -37.25
N PRO A 20 -6.03 -5.85 -37.67
CA PRO A 20 -6.38 -5.04 -38.83
C PRO A 20 -5.83 -3.61 -38.74
N THR A 21 -5.48 -3.04 -39.87
CA THR A 21 -5.08 -1.63 -39.92
C THR A 21 -6.21 -0.72 -39.45
N LYS A 22 -5.89 0.50 -39.07
CA LYS A 22 -6.91 1.49 -38.64
C LYS A 22 -7.99 1.72 -39.72
N LYS A 23 -7.63 1.64 -41.00
CA LYS A 23 -8.58 1.76 -42.12
C LYS A 23 -9.52 0.58 -42.19
N GLU A 24 -9.00 -0.64 -42.14
CA GLU A 24 -9.79 -1.89 -42.14
C GLU A 24 -10.66 -1.97 -40.91
N TRP A 25 -10.12 -1.67 -39.71
CA TRP A 25 -10.88 -1.67 -38.48
C TRP A 25 -12.14 -0.78 -38.52
N ARG A 26 -12.02 0.43 -39.10
CA ARG A 26 -13.14 1.38 -39.24
C ARG A 26 -14.24 0.91 -40.20
N GLN A 27 -13.94 -0.05 -41.06
CA GLN A 27 -14.93 -0.65 -41.99
C GLN A 27 -15.70 -1.78 -41.33
N LEU A 28 -15.24 -2.31 -40.19
CA LEU A 28 -15.93 -3.39 -39.48
C LEU A 28 -17.04 -2.84 -38.61
N SER A 29 -18.15 -3.56 -38.55
CA SER A 29 -19.20 -3.35 -37.56
C SER A 29 -18.67 -3.69 -36.14
N SER A 30 -19.35 -3.21 -35.12
CA SER A 30 -18.97 -3.52 -33.73
C SER A 30 -18.94 -5.03 -33.44
N SER A 31 -19.81 -5.80 -34.06
CA SER A 31 -19.83 -7.26 -33.93
C SER A 31 -18.61 -7.92 -34.59
N GLU A 32 -18.21 -7.44 -35.77
CA GLU A 32 -17.01 -7.92 -36.46
C GLU A 32 -15.75 -7.54 -35.74
N GLN A 33 -15.66 -6.33 -35.17
CA GLN A 33 -14.56 -5.89 -34.33
C GLN A 33 -14.37 -6.81 -33.11
N ASN A 34 -15.47 -7.17 -32.44
CA ASN A 34 -15.43 -8.09 -31.30
C ASN A 34 -14.99 -9.49 -31.76
N ALA A 35 -15.46 -9.99 -32.89
CA ALA A 35 -15.06 -11.27 -33.43
C ALA A 35 -13.56 -11.31 -33.79
N VAL A 36 -12.99 -10.20 -34.28
CA VAL A 36 -11.55 -10.08 -34.53
C VAL A 36 -10.76 -10.15 -33.21
N GLU A 37 -11.18 -9.42 -32.18
CA GLU A 37 -10.53 -9.48 -30.86
C GLU A 37 -10.62 -10.90 -30.26
N ASP A 38 -11.80 -11.54 -30.29
CA ASP A 38 -11.98 -12.90 -29.80
C ASP A 38 -11.09 -13.91 -30.55
N ARG A 39 -10.93 -13.78 -31.87
CA ARG A 39 -10.05 -14.62 -32.68
C ARG A 39 -8.58 -14.46 -32.26
N ILE A 40 -8.12 -13.21 -32.08
CA ILE A 40 -6.73 -12.92 -31.69
C ILE A 40 -6.47 -13.48 -30.29
N MET A 41 -7.36 -13.25 -29.35
CA MET A 41 -7.24 -13.77 -27.98
C MET A 41 -7.21 -15.29 -27.97
N PHE A 42 -8.10 -15.94 -28.70
CA PHE A 42 -8.12 -17.41 -28.84
C PHE A 42 -6.83 -17.95 -29.42
N ALA A 43 -6.26 -17.28 -30.44
CA ALA A 43 -4.98 -17.69 -31.04
C ALA A 43 -3.82 -17.55 -30.08
N LEU A 44 -3.77 -16.47 -29.28
CA LEU A 44 -2.74 -16.27 -28.26
C LEU A 44 -2.87 -17.26 -27.09
N ASP A 45 -4.08 -17.54 -26.62
CA ASP A 45 -4.35 -18.51 -25.56
C ASP A 45 -3.97 -19.95 -25.94
N ASN A 46 -4.01 -20.29 -27.25
CA ASN A 46 -3.66 -21.60 -27.76
C ASN A 46 -2.21 -21.70 -28.31
N ASP A 47 -1.42 -20.64 -28.18
CA ASP A 47 -0.03 -20.69 -28.55
C ASP A 47 0.75 -21.54 -27.52
N VAL A 48 1.18 -22.73 -27.95
CA VAL A 48 1.87 -23.74 -27.13
C VAL A 48 3.27 -23.28 -26.67
N SER A 49 3.72 -22.10 -27.10
CA SER A 49 4.97 -21.50 -26.65
C SER A 49 4.85 -20.88 -25.24
N PHE A 50 3.66 -20.84 -24.66
CA PHE A 50 3.43 -20.40 -23.28
C PHE A 50 4.02 -21.42 -22.30
N MET A 51 5.27 -21.24 -21.94
CA MET A 51 5.92 -22.00 -20.86
C MET A 51 5.61 -21.31 -19.53
N GLY A 52 5.29 -22.11 -18.53
CA GLY A 52 4.95 -21.64 -17.19
C GLY A 52 5.94 -20.59 -16.65
N GLU A 53 5.41 -19.65 -15.94
CA GLU A 53 6.12 -18.53 -15.33
C GLU A 53 6.92 -18.98 -14.08
N THR A 54 8.12 -18.43 -13.88
CA THR A 54 8.85 -18.65 -12.61
C THR A 54 8.28 -17.82 -11.50
N THR A 55 8.43 -18.28 -10.24
CA THR A 55 7.98 -17.51 -9.05
C THR A 55 8.58 -16.11 -8.98
N LEU A 56 9.85 -15.95 -9.38
CA LEU A 56 10.51 -14.63 -9.40
C LEU A 56 9.89 -13.68 -10.42
N HIS A 57 9.59 -14.18 -11.61
CA HIS A 57 8.93 -13.40 -12.65
C HIS A 57 7.54 -12.97 -12.21
N PHE A 58 6.71 -13.91 -11.74
CA PHE A 58 5.38 -13.63 -11.20
C PHE A 58 5.41 -12.58 -10.06
N GLN A 59 6.30 -12.78 -9.07
CA GLN A 59 6.40 -11.85 -7.95
C GLN A 59 6.81 -10.45 -8.39
N ALA A 60 7.79 -10.33 -9.29
CA ALA A 60 8.22 -9.03 -9.79
C ALA A 60 7.09 -8.29 -10.50
N ARG A 61 6.36 -8.98 -11.38
CA ARG A 61 5.23 -8.43 -12.13
C ARG A 61 4.07 -8.03 -11.22
N ALA A 62 3.65 -8.93 -10.33
CA ALA A 62 2.55 -8.69 -9.41
C ALA A 62 2.85 -7.52 -8.45
N SER A 63 4.07 -7.50 -7.89
CA SER A 63 4.50 -6.43 -6.98
C SER A 63 4.61 -5.08 -7.68
N ALA A 64 5.17 -5.02 -8.90
CA ALA A 64 5.26 -3.79 -9.67
C ALA A 64 3.86 -3.22 -9.98
N SER A 65 2.95 -4.09 -10.44
CA SER A 65 1.56 -3.69 -10.72
C SER A 65 0.85 -3.16 -9.48
N GLU A 66 0.97 -3.85 -8.33
CA GLU A 66 0.34 -3.46 -7.08
C GLU A 66 0.86 -2.12 -6.55
N VAL A 67 2.19 -1.96 -6.50
CA VAL A 67 2.85 -0.74 -6.02
C VAL A 67 2.45 0.47 -6.85
N LEU A 68 2.54 0.38 -8.17
CA LEU A 68 2.20 1.49 -9.06
C LEU A 68 0.72 1.85 -8.98
N ARG A 69 -0.20 0.87 -8.98
CA ARG A 69 -1.64 1.12 -8.83
C ARG A 69 -1.93 1.84 -7.52
N ARG A 70 -1.39 1.36 -6.40
CA ARG A 70 -1.59 1.97 -5.09
C ARG A 70 -0.99 3.39 -5.04
N TYR A 71 0.20 3.57 -5.60
CA TYR A 71 0.87 4.86 -5.62
C TYR A 71 0.06 5.94 -6.35
N TYR A 72 -0.43 5.65 -7.55
CA TYR A 72 -1.19 6.61 -8.33
C TYR A 72 -2.63 6.79 -7.85
N ASN A 73 -3.30 5.70 -7.41
CA ASN A 73 -4.64 5.79 -6.82
C ASN A 73 -4.66 6.71 -5.61
N ASN A 74 -3.66 6.61 -4.73
CA ASN A 74 -3.55 7.46 -3.55
C ASN A 74 -3.30 8.95 -3.90
N ARG A 75 -2.90 9.23 -5.13
CA ARG A 75 -2.68 10.59 -5.66
C ARG A 75 -3.79 11.08 -6.56
N GLY A 76 -4.83 10.30 -6.74
CA GLY A 76 -5.95 10.65 -7.63
C GLY A 76 -5.55 10.79 -9.10
N LYS A 77 -4.46 10.13 -9.53
CA LYS A 77 -4.04 10.16 -10.93
C LYS A 77 -4.90 9.22 -11.77
N ALA A 78 -5.41 9.73 -12.89
CA ALA A 78 -6.07 8.92 -13.90
C ALA A 78 -5.02 8.06 -14.62
N VAL A 79 -4.97 6.77 -14.31
CA VAL A 79 -4.00 5.82 -14.86
C VAL A 79 -4.59 4.43 -14.97
N PHE A 80 -4.30 3.77 -16.06
CA PHE A 80 -4.59 2.35 -16.29
C PHE A 80 -3.28 1.56 -16.23
N ILE A 81 -3.23 0.55 -15.39
CA ILE A 81 -2.07 -0.32 -15.21
C ILE A 81 -2.56 -1.76 -15.32
N ALA A 82 -1.96 -2.52 -16.22
CA ALA A 82 -2.29 -3.93 -16.42
C ALA A 82 -1.03 -4.79 -16.58
N SER A 83 -1.19 -6.07 -16.26
CA SER A 83 -0.18 -7.10 -16.49
C SER A 83 -0.74 -8.14 -17.45
N ASP A 84 0.08 -8.62 -18.36
CA ASP A 84 -0.27 -9.65 -19.38
C ASP A 84 -1.56 -9.33 -20.16
N LEU A 85 -1.86 -8.05 -20.33
CA LEU A 85 -3.04 -7.66 -21.07
C LEU A 85 -2.75 -7.65 -22.56
N TYR A 86 -3.57 -8.36 -23.34
CA TYR A 86 -3.50 -8.34 -24.79
C TYR A 86 -3.58 -6.92 -25.33
N THR A 87 -2.55 -6.53 -26.08
CA THR A 87 -2.36 -5.20 -26.61
C THR A 87 -2.41 -5.23 -28.11
N LEU A 88 -3.29 -4.44 -28.70
CA LEU A 88 -3.65 -4.44 -30.11
C LEU A 88 -3.30 -3.10 -30.75
N TYR A 89 -2.19 -3.07 -31.50
CA TYR A 89 -1.81 -1.94 -32.35
C TYR A 89 -2.20 -2.22 -33.81
N PRO A 90 -2.73 -1.22 -34.54
CA PRO A 90 -3.22 -1.44 -35.89
C PRO A 90 -2.09 -1.80 -36.86
N GLY A 91 -2.25 -2.89 -37.60
CA GLY A 91 -1.26 -3.37 -38.59
C GLY A 91 -0.08 -4.15 -38.00
N GLU A 92 -0.08 -4.37 -36.69
CA GLU A 92 0.96 -5.13 -36.00
C GLU A 92 0.42 -6.46 -35.45
N GLN A 93 1.33 -7.37 -35.13
CA GLN A 93 0.98 -8.57 -34.41
C GLN A 93 0.60 -8.19 -32.95
N ALA A 94 -0.47 -8.80 -32.45
CA ALA A 94 -0.88 -8.64 -31.07
C ALA A 94 0.19 -9.18 -30.10
N PHE A 95 0.37 -8.51 -28.97
CA PHE A 95 1.35 -8.87 -27.95
C PHE A 95 0.77 -8.59 -26.56
N TYR A 96 1.45 -9.03 -25.52
CA TYR A 96 1.10 -8.78 -24.13
C TYR A 96 2.37 -8.48 -23.31
N PRO A 97 2.55 -7.23 -22.87
CA PRO A 97 3.69 -6.88 -22.02
C PRO A 97 3.48 -7.40 -20.58
N ASP A 98 4.56 -7.71 -19.89
CA ASP A 98 4.50 -8.10 -18.47
C ASP A 98 3.84 -7.04 -17.62
N LEU A 99 4.11 -5.76 -17.91
CA LEU A 99 3.40 -4.63 -17.30
C LEU A 99 3.28 -3.49 -18.32
N LEU A 100 2.08 -2.93 -18.43
CA LEU A 100 1.82 -1.72 -19.19
C LEU A 100 1.22 -0.63 -18.30
N VAL A 101 1.53 0.63 -18.64
CA VAL A 101 0.95 1.82 -17.98
C VAL A 101 0.46 2.78 -19.04
N VAL A 102 -0.76 3.31 -18.84
CA VAL A 102 -1.33 4.38 -19.65
C VAL A 102 -1.92 5.43 -18.74
N PHE A 103 -1.46 6.67 -18.86
CA PHE A 103 -1.94 7.81 -18.08
C PHE A 103 -3.13 8.50 -18.78
N ASP A 104 -3.81 9.35 -18.04
CA ASP A 104 -4.90 10.20 -18.51
C ASP A 104 -6.04 9.44 -19.19
N VAL A 105 -6.32 8.26 -18.65
CA VAL A 105 -7.42 7.38 -19.05
C VAL A 105 -8.15 6.86 -17.81
N ASP A 106 -9.44 6.56 -17.96
CA ASP A 106 -10.21 5.95 -16.87
C ASP A 106 -9.79 4.49 -16.62
N ASN A 107 -9.94 4.10 -15.37
CA ASN A 107 -9.53 2.77 -14.90
C ASN A 107 -10.75 1.83 -14.81
N HIS A 108 -11.35 1.48 -15.95
CA HIS A 108 -12.39 0.44 -16.04
C HIS A 108 -11.79 -0.90 -16.49
N HIS A 109 -12.54 -1.99 -16.31
CA HIS A 109 -12.10 -3.30 -16.77
C HIS A 109 -12.03 -3.38 -18.30
N ARG A 110 -10.89 -3.84 -18.81
CA ARG A 110 -10.63 -4.06 -20.23
C ARG A 110 -10.21 -5.50 -20.47
N ARG A 111 -10.71 -6.10 -21.53
CA ARG A 111 -10.27 -7.44 -22.01
C ARG A 111 -8.97 -7.35 -22.81
N THR A 112 -8.81 -6.23 -23.52
CA THR A 112 -7.63 -5.92 -24.36
C THR A 112 -7.34 -4.43 -24.23
N TRP A 113 -6.12 -4.02 -24.49
CA TRP A 113 -5.79 -2.63 -24.78
C TRP A 113 -5.79 -2.44 -26.29
N ASN A 114 -6.89 -2.02 -26.83
CA ASN A 114 -7.01 -1.79 -28.29
C ASN A 114 -6.79 -0.30 -28.58
N VAL A 115 -5.64 0.02 -29.15
CA VAL A 115 -5.23 1.41 -29.41
C VAL A 115 -6.21 2.16 -30.32
N ILE A 116 -6.91 1.47 -31.19
CA ILE A 116 -7.90 2.11 -32.07
C ILE A 116 -9.14 2.52 -31.28
N ARG A 117 -9.61 1.66 -30.37
CA ARG A 117 -10.79 1.91 -29.51
C ARG A 117 -10.47 2.94 -28.43
N GLU A 118 -9.33 2.80 -27.78
CA GLU A 118 -8.91 3.67 -26.68
C GLU A 118 -8.43 5.04 -27.17
N GLY A 119 -8.03 5.13 -28.45
CA GLY A 119 -7.52 6.37 -29.03
C GLY A 119 -6.10 6.73 -28.56
N LYS A 120 -5.48 5.87 -27.74
CA LYS A 120 -4.19 6.12 -27.09
C LYS A 120 -3.32 4.86 -27.08
N GLY A 121 -2.02 5.03 -27.35
CA GLY A 121 -0.99 3.99 -27.18
C GLY A 121 -0.55 3.83 -25.74
N LEU A 122 0.41 2.94 -25.50
CA LEU A 122 1.02 2.75 -24.18
C LEU A 122 1.99 3.89 -23.88
N ASP A 123 2.04 4.36 -22.64
CA ASP A 123 3.00 5.38 -22.19
C ASP A 123 4.28 4.74 -21.63
N PHE A 124 4.17 3.56 -21.01
CA PHE A 124 5.28 2.87 -20.37
C PHE A 124 5.07 1.37 -20.45
N VAL A 125 6.18 0.63 -20.69
CA VAL A 125 6.21 -0.83 -20.66
C VAL A 125 7.38 -1.30 -19.80
N LEU A 126 7.13 -2.30 -18.97
CA LEU A 126 8.16 -3.07 -18.26
C LEU A 126 8.08 -4.53 -18.69
N GLU A 127 9.20 -5.09 -19.09
CA GLU A 127 9.39 -6.52 -19.36
C GLU A 127 10.29 -7.15 -18.31
N ILE A 128 9.95 -8.36 -17.91
CA ILE A 128 10.70 -9.14 -16.93
C ILE A 128 11.27 -10.36 -17.64
N LEU A 129 12.58 -10.48 -17.68
CA LEU A 129 13.22 -11.51 -18.47
C LEU A 129 13.07 -12.89 -17.84
N SER A 130 12.73 -13.87 -18.67
CA SER A 130 12.81 -15.29 -18.34
C SER A 130 14.08 -15.94 -18.93
N ARG A 131 14.49 -17.11 -18.43
CA ARG A 131 15.73 -17.80 -18.86
C ARG A 131 15.80 -18.13 -20.34
N GLY A 132 14.67 -18.19 -21.03
CA GLY A 132 14.60 -18.68 -22.41
C GLY A 132 14.70 -17.61 -23.51
N THR A 133 14.50 -16.32 -23.20
CA THR A 133 14.17 -15.30 -24.23
C THR A 133 15.15 -14.12 -24.33
N ARG A 134 16.37 -14.25 -23.75
CA ARG A 134 17.20 -13.10 -23.34
C ARG A 134 17.82 -12.21 -24.41
N ARG A 135 18.06 -12.63 -25.63
CA ARG A 135 18.80 -11.78 -26.56
C ARG A 135 18.04 -11.42 -27.85
N VAL A 136 17.40 -12.37 -28.46
CA VAL A 136 16.68 -12.13 -29.72
C VAL A 136 15.42 -11.32 -29.44
N ASP A 137 14.69 -11.68 -28.35
CA ASP A 137 13.48 -11.01 -27.98
C ASP A 137 13.69 -9.54 -27.54
N GLN A 138 14.78 -9.24 -26.82
CA GLN A 138 15.12 -7.89 -26.44
C GLN A 138 15.29 -6.95 -27.63
N VAL A 139 16.06 -7.36 -28.63
CA VAL A 139 16.28 -6.51 -29.81
C VAL A 139 15.01 -6.38 -30.63
N GLN A 140 14.20 -7.43 -30.75
CA GLN A 140 12.94 -7.39 -31.48
C GLN A 140 11.91 -6.51 -30.76
N LYS A 141 11.77 -6.65 -29.44
CA LYS A 141 10.88 -5.80 -28.63
C LYS A 141 11.31 -4.33 -28.62
N LEU A 142 12.62 -4.04 -28.54
CA LEU A 142 13.13 -2.67 -28.68
C LEU A 142 12.69 -2.06 -30.02
N ASN A 143 12.88 -2.78 -31.12
CA ASN A 143 12.49 -2.29 -32.45
C ASN A 143 10.96 -2.16 -32.59
N LEU A 144 10.22 -3.13 -32.07
CA LEU A 144 8.76 -3.09 -32.09
C LEU A 144 8.24 -1.89 -31.31
N PHE A 145 8.61 -1.75 -30.03
CA PHE A 145 8.10 -0.71 -29.16
C PHE A 145 8.53 0.71 -29.62
N ALA A 146 9.74 0.83 -30.19
CA ALA A 146 10.16 2.08 -30.83
C ALA A 146 9.26 2.45 -32.03
N ARG A 147 8.94 1.47 -32.89
CA ARG A 147 8.04 1.67 -34.04
C ARG A 147 6.61 1.99 -33.60
N LEU A 148 6.14 1.42 -32.48
CA LEU A 148 4.84 1.68 -31.88
C LEU A 148 4.77 3.06 -31.19
N GLY A 149 5.89 3.71 -30.99
CA GLY A 149 5.95 5.02 -30.34
C GLY A 149 5.75 4.99 -28.83
N ILE A 150 6.13 3.88 -28.16
CA ILE A 150 6.04 3.77 -26.69
C ILE A 150 7.16 4.63 -26.08
N PRO A 151 6.84 5.65 -25.26
CA PRO A 151 7.83 6.63 -24.80
C PRO A 151 8.95 6.04 -23.95
N GLU A 152 8.62 5.11 -23.04
CA GLU A 152 9.61 4.46 -22.17
C GLU A 152 9.43 2.95 -22.12
N TYR A 153 10.56 2.27 -22.15
CA TYR A 153 10.65 0.82 -22.06
C TYR A 153 11.70 0.40 -21.05
N PHE A 154 11.29 -0.39 -20.06
CA PHE A 154 12.16 -0.90 -19.03
C PHE A 154 12.26 -2.42 -19.10
N ILE A 155 13.42 -2.94 -18.74
CA ILE A 155 13.72 -4.39 -18.71
C ILE A 155 14.31 -4.72 -17.34
N PHE A 156 13.68 -5.64 -16.62
CA PHE A 156 14.21 -6.23 -15.41
C PHE A 156 14.67 -7.67 -15.66
N ASP A 157 15.93 -7.97 -15.37
CA ASP A 157 16.49 -9.33 -15.39
C ASP A 157 16.61 -9.85 -13.95
N PRO A 158 15.65 -10.68 -13.47
CA PRO A 158 15.65 -11.17 -12.11
C PRO A 158 16.77 -12.17 -11.81
N ASP A 159 17.35 -12.82 -12.82
CA ASP A 159 18.47 -13.76 -12.61
C ASP A 159 19.81 -13.03 -12.47
N LYS A 160 19.95 -11.87 -13.09
CA LYS A 160 21.15 -11.02 -13.00
C LYS A 160 21.00 -9.87 -12.04
N TYR A 161 19.79 -9.67 -11.50
CA TYR A 161 19.45 -8.51 -10.68
C TYR A 161 19.80 -7.20 -11.38
N ALA A 162 19.49 -7.12 -12.66
CA ALA A 162 19.83 -6.01 -13.52
C ALA A 162 18.58 -5.30 -14.04
N LEU A 163 18.63 -3.98 -14.05
CA LEU A 163 17.61 -3.11 -14.61
C LEU A 163 18.20 -2.31 -15.75
N SER A 164 17.46 -2.16 -16.83
CA SER A 164 17.77 -1.29 -17.94
C SER A 164 16.54 -0.47 -18.28
N GLY A 165 16.71 0.82 -18.58
CA GLY A 165 15.65 1.70 -19.03
C GLY A 165 16.01 2.37 -20.34
N TYR A 166 15.03 2.60 -21.18
CA TYR A 166 15.18 3.24 -22.48
C TYR A 166 14.09 4.31 -22.66
N THR A 167 14.49 5.45 -23.20
CA THR A 167 13.58 6.52 -23.62
C THR A 167 13.57 6.62 -25.13
N LEU A 168 12.41 6.92 -25.71
CA LEU A 168 12.21 7.01 -27.15
C LEU A 168 12.46 8.42 -27.64
N GLU A 169 13.44 8.61 -28.51
CA GLU A 169 13.72 9.86 -29.20
C GLU A 169 13.83 9.59 -30.71
N ASN A 170 13.07 10.32 -31.51
CA ASN A 170 13.07 10.19 -32.98
C ASN A 170 12.91 8.74 -33.46
N GLN A 171 12.01 7.97 -32.86
CA GLN A 171 11.75 6.56 -33.14
C GLN A 171 12.92 5.60 -32.85
N VAL A 172 13.90 6.05 -32.06
CA VAL A 172 15.03 5.22 -31.60
C VAL A 172 15.09 5.26 -30.08
N TYR A 173 15.26 4.09 -29.48
CA TYR A 173 15.47 4.01 -28.03
C TYR A 173 16.91 4.34 -27.65
N HIS A 174 17.05 5.26 -26.70
CA HIS A 174 18.32 5.61 -26.08
C HIS A 174 18.31 5.09 -24.62
N PRO A 175 19.43 4.50 -24.15
CA PRO A 175 19.49 4.03 -22.79
C PRO A 175 19.44 5.20 -21.80
N ILE A 176 18.62 5.06 -20.77
CA ILE A 176 18.55 6.02 -19.66
C ILE A 176 19.73 5.76 -18.73
N ALA A 177 20.52 6.78 -18.44
CA ALA A 177 21.67 6.65 -17.54
C ALA A 177 21.25 6.32 -16.12
N ALA A 178 21.83 5.26 -15.56
CA ALA A 178 21.66 4.93 -14.16
C ALA A 178 22.50 5.88 -13.28
N LYS A 179 22.00 6.20 -12.08
CA LYS A 179 22.76 6.88 -11.04
C LYS A 179 23.85 5.97 -10.44
N THR A 180 24.68 6.55 -9.57
CA THR A 180 25.76 5.82 -8.87
C THR A 180 25.25 4.66 -8.04
N ASP A 181 24.03 4.77 -7.48
CA ASP A 181 23.32 3.72 -6.74
C ASP A 181 22.60 2.71 -7.65
N LYS A 182 22.80 2.82 -8.97
CA LYS A 182 22.15 2.02 -10.02
C LYS A 182 20.65 2.27 -10.19
N SER A 183 20.08 3.28 -9.57
CA SER A 183 18.70 3.66 -9.83
C SER A 183 18.57 4.34 -11.20
N ILE A 184 17.44 4.11 -11.87
CA ILE A 184 17.11 4.68 -13.17
C ILE A 184 15.82 5.50 -12.99
N PHE A 185 15.84 6.77 -13.41
CA PHE A 185 14.67 7.62 -13.36
C PHE A 185 13.79 7.39 -14.59
N SER A 186 12.51 7.16 -14.37
CA SER A 186 11.49 7.15 -15.41
C SER A 186 10.78 8.51 -15.39
N GLU A 187 10.89 9.26 -16.46
CA GLU A 187 10.17 10.54 -16.64
C GLU A 187 8.66 10.29 -16.73
N ILE A 188 8.25 9.22 -17.40
CA ILE A 188 6.84 8.85 -17.57
C ILE A 188 6.20 8.50 -16.24
N LEU A 189 6.88 7.69 -15.41
CA LEU A 189 6.35 7.33 -14.09
C LEU A 189 6.61 8.44 -13.05
N GLY A 190 7.58 9.33 -13.27
CA GLY A 190 8.00 10.28 -12.24
C GLY A 190 8.61 9.61 -11.01
N LEU A 191 9.24 8.44 -11.19
CA LEU A 191 9.77 7.59 -10.14
C LEU A 191 11.17 7.07 -10.51
N TYR A 192 11.99 6.78 -9.50
CA TYR A 192 13.18 5.96 -9.70
C TYR A 192 12.83 4.48 -9.58
N LEU A 193 13.41 3.68 -10.46
CA LEU A 193 13.40 2.24 -10.39
C LEU A 193 14.80 1.76 -10.01
N ILE A 194 14.89 0.80 -9.11
CA ILE A 194 16.15 0.21 -8.65
C ILE A 194 15.94 -1.28 -8.35
N VAL A 195 17.00 -2.06 -8.41
CA VAL A 195 17.01 -3.42 -7.88
C VAL A 195 17.66 -3.41 -6.51
N ASP A 196 16.87 -3.69 -5.49
CA ASP A 196 17.33 -3.80 -4.11
C ASP A 196 16.85 -5.12 -3.49
N ASN A 197 17.73 -5.82 -2.76
CA ASN A 197 17.43 -7.11 -2.15
C ASN A 197 16.75 -8.09 -3.12
N TYR A 198 17.29 -8.18 -4.34
CA TYR A 198 16.79 -9.04 -5.42
C TYR A 198 15.41 -8.69 -5.98
N LYS A 199 14.84 -7.57 -5.58
CA LYS A 199 13.50 -7.11 -5.98
C LYS A 199 13.59 -5.81 -6.77
N LEU A 200 12.68 -5.64 -7.72
CA LEU A 200 12.47 -4.37 -8.39
C LEU A 200 11.71 -3.44 -7.41
N ARG A 201 12.29 -2.28 -7.10
CA ARG A 201 11.75 -1.29 -6.18
C ARG A 201 11.46 0.02 -6.90
N PHE A 202 10.51 0.77 -6.37
CA PHE A 202 10.10 2.09 -6.86
C PHE A 202 10.34 3.12 -5.76
N ILE A 203 11.05 4.20 -6.10
CA ILE A 203 11.47 5.23 -5.15
C ILE A 203 10.91 6.58 -5.60
N VAL A 204 10.36 7.33 -4.69
CA VAL A 204 9.92 8.72 -4.86
C VAL A 204 10.53 9.59 -3.76
N ASP A 205 11.12 10.71 -4.13
CA ASP A 205 11.75 11.66 -3.17
C ASP A 205 12.73 10.98 -2.19
N GLY A 206 13.44 9.95 -2.66
CA GLY A 206 14.38 9.17 -1.84
C GLY A 206 13.71 8.16 -0.90
N ILE A 207 12.39 8.01 -0.96
CA ILE A 207 11.63 7.08 -0.13
C ILE A 207 11.16 5.90 -0.98
N ASP A 208 11.45 4.70 -0.52
CA ASP A 208 10.96 3.48 -1.13
C ASP A 208 9.45 3.32 -0.94
N ILE A 209 8.75 2.97 -2.01
CA ILE A 209 7.31 2.66 -1.95
C ILE A 209 7.18 1.19 -1.50
N PRO A 210 6.72 0.92 -0.28
CA PRO A 210 6.72 -0.44 0.26
C PRO A 210 5.75 -1.35 -0.50
N PHE A 211 6.06 -2.62 -0.61
CA PHE A 211 5.12 -3.63 -1.06
C PHE A 211 3.96 -3.80 -0.06
N GLY A 212 2.85 -4.38 -0.52
CA GLY A 212 1.66 -4.58 0.32
C GLY A 212 1.95 -5.32 1.62
N ASP A 213 2.71 -6.40 1.55
CA ASP A 213 3.08 -7.21 2.73
C ASP A 213 3.94 -6.42 3.73
N GLU A 214 4.90 -5.63 3.25
CA GLU A 214 5.77 -4.79 4.07
C GLU A 214 4.95 -3.69 4.78
N LEU A 215 3.98 -3.11 4.07
CA LEU A 215 3.07 -2.13 4.63
C LEU A 215 2.18 -2.74 5.72
N ILE A 216 1.61 -3.92 5.48
CA ILE A 216 0.80 -4.67 6.44
C ILE A 216 1.63 -4.98 7.69
N GLN A 217 2.86 -5.47 7.52
CA GLN A 217 3.75 -5.76 8.63
C GLN A 217 4.04 -4.51 9.48
N THR A 218 4.34 -3.39 8.84
CA THR A 218 4.58 -2.11 9.51
C THR A 218 3.35 -1.62 10.28
N LEU A 219 2.16 -1.75 9.70
CA LEU A 219 0.91 -1.37 10.33
C LEU A 219 0.59 -2.26 11.54
N ASN A 220 0.81 -3.57 11.43
CA ASN A 220 0.61 -4.51 12.53
C ASN A 220 1.55 -4.18 13.71
N GLN A 221 2.83 -3.92 13.47
CA GLN A 221 3.77 -3.51 14.51
C GLN A 221 3.34 -2.23 15.23
N LYS A 222 2.85 -1.23 14.47
CA LYS A 222 2.32 0.02 15.05
C LYS A 222 1.04 -0.23 15.87
N LEU A 223 0.18 -1.12 15.41
CA LEU A 223 -1.04 -1.49 16.11
C LEU A 223 -0.74 -2.18 17.43
N ASP A 224 0.18 -3.14 17.43
CA ASP A 224 0.62 -3.86 18.63
C ASP A 224 1.23 -2.90 19.66
N GLY A 225 2.08 -1.97 19.22
CA GLY A 225 2.62 -0.92 20.09
C GLY A 225 1.54 -0.04 20.73
N LYS A 226 0.52 0.35 19.96
CA LYS A 226 -0.62 1.10 20.49
C LYS A 226 -1.45 0.27 21.48
N ASN A 227 -1.68 -0.99 21.19
CA ASN A 227 -2.42 -1.89 22.08
C ASN A 227 -1.71 -2.09 23.42
N GLN A 228 -0.38 -2.23 23.40
CA GLN A 228 0.43 -2.29 24.62
C GLN A 228 0.33 -1.01 25.43
N LEU A 229 0.39 0.15 24.78
CA LEU A 229 0.24 1.45 25.45
C LEU A 229 -1.15 1.58 26.11
N ILE A 230 -2.21 1.19 25.43
CA ILE A 230 -3.57 1.20 25.97
C ILE A 230 -3.67 0.27 27.19
N ALA A 231 -3.13 -0.95 27.11
CA ALA A 231 -3.14 -1.91 28.23
C ALA A 231 -2.39 -1.34 29.45
N ASN A 232 -1.23 -0.73 29.26
CA ASN A 232 -0.46 -0.09 30.33
C ASN A 232 -1.23 1.07 30.98
N ASN A 233 -1.86 1.93 30.18
CA ASN A 233 -2.67 3.03 30.67
C ASN A 233 -3.89 2.54 31.48
N GLN A 234 -4.54 1.47 31.03
CA GLN A 234 -5.66 0.85 31.77
C GLN A 234 -5.20 0.29 33.12
N LEU A 235 -4.03 -0.33 33.16
CA LEU A 235 -3.44 -0.83 34.42
C LEU A 235 -3.16 0.31 35.39
N LEU A 236 -2.56 1.41 34.92
CA LEU A 236 -2.28 2.58 35.72
C LEU A 236 -3.57 3.20 36.30
N LEU A 237 -4.58 3.38 35.47
CA LEU A 237 -5.89 3.89 35.91
C LEU A 237 -6.55 2.97 36.95
N ALA A 238 -6.41 1.65 36.80
CA ALA A 238 -6.91 0.70 37.79
C ALA A 238 -6.17 0.81 39.13
N GLN A 239 -4.86 1.03 39.11
CA GLN A 239 -4.05 1.28 40.30
C GLN A 239 -4.46 2.58 41.00
N GLU A 240 -4.60 3.68 40.25
CA GLU A 240 -5.05 4.97 40.82
C GLU A 240 -6.44 4.87 41.46
N ARG A 241 -7.39 4.16 40.81
CA ARG A 241 -8.72 3.92 41.40
C ARG A 241 -8.64 3.17 42.72
N LYS A 242 -7.84 2.11 42.80
CA LYS A 242 -7.62 1.35 44.03
C LYS A 242 -7.02 2.21 45.14
N GLN A 243 -6.10 3.10 44.78
CA GLN A 243 -5.45 4.00 45.75
C GLN A 243 -6.46 5.05 46.28
N LYS A 244 -7.23 5.66 45.40
CA LYS A 244 -8.31 6.59 45.79
C LYS A 244 -9.36 5.94 46.70
N GLU A 245 -9.75 4.71 46.42
CA GLU A 245 -10.65 3.96 47.27
C GLU A 245 -10.08 3.68 48.67
N LYS A 246 -8.77 3.35 48.75
CA LYS A 246 -8.09 3.19 50.05
C LYS A 246 -8.04 4.51 50.83
N GLU A 247 -7.68 5.58 50.19
CA GLU A 247 -7.66 6.92 50.82
C GLU A 247 -9.06 7.35 51.31
N GLU A 248 -10.09 7.12 50.54
CA GLU A 248 -11.45 7.44 50.93
C GLU A 248 -11.92 6.62 52.14
N LYS A 249 -11.56 5.32 52.16
CA LYS A 249 -11.85 4.45 53.34
C LYS A 249 -11.09 4.94 54.58
N LEU A 250 -9.84 5.39 54.44
CA LEU A 250 -9.05 5.92 55.54
C LEU A 250 -9.66 7.23 56.05
N ARG A 251 -9.99 8.17 55.18
CA ARG A 251 -10.66 9.42 55.53
C ARG A 251 -12.03 9.20 56.27
N LYS A 252 -12.78 8.19 55.83
CA LYS A 252 -14.04 7.80 56.50
C LYS A 252 -13.78 7.28 57.91
N LYS A 253 -12.73 6.51 58.14
CA LYS A 253 -12.31 6.03 59.47
C LYS A 253 -11.86 7.17 60.36
N GLU A 254 -11.03 8.07 59.90
CA GLU A 254 -10.56 9.24 60.63
C GLU A 254 -11.74 10.17 61.05
N ARG A 255 -12.67 10.40 60.12
CA ARG A 255 -13.89 11.18 60.42
C ARG A 255 -14.73 10.55 61.55
N LYS A 256 -14.87 9.23 61.55
CA LYS A 256 -15.59 8.51 62.62
C LYS A 256 -14.85 8.63 63.96
N LEU A 257 -13.53 8.51 63.96
CA LEU A 257 -12.70 8.62 65.15
C LEU A 257 -12.81 10.04 65.75
N ARG A 258 -12.61 11.09 64.95
CA ARG A 258 -12.75 12.48 65.40
C ARG A 258 -14.13 12.78 65.98
N LYS A 259 -15.20 12.27 65.37
CA LYS A 259 -16.58 12.44 65.96
C LYS A 259 -16.72 11.75 67.29
N LYS A 260 -16.10 10.57 67.50
CA LYS A 260 -16.12 9.85 68.77
C LYS A 260 -15.30 10.61 69.82
N GLU A 261 -14.15 11.11 69.49
CA GLU A 261 -13.32 11.92 70.38
C GLU A 261 -14.04 13.24 70.80
N GLN A 262 -14.66 13.90 69.86
CA GLN A 262 -15.42 15.12 70.16
C GLN A 262 -16.59 14.83 71.11
N LYS A 263 -17.33 13.75 70.88
CA LYS A 263 -18.43 13.35 71.76
C LYS A 263 -17.94 12.99 73.16
N ASN A 264 -16.78 12.34 73.27
CA ASN A 264 -16.18 12.03 74.59
C ASN A 264 -15.76 13.30 75.32
N LYS A 265 -15.12 14.26 74.63
CA LYS A 265 -14.75 15.57 75.22
C LYS A 265 -15.97 16.36 75.70
N GLU A 266 -17.07 16.35 74.94
CA GLU A 266 -18.31 16.98 75.32
C GLU A 266 -18.95 16.32 76.56
N GLN A 267 -18.88 14.98 76.63
CA GLN A 267 -19.36 14.26 77.85
C GLN A 267 -18.47 14.49 79.07
N GLU A 268 -17.13 14.55 78.89
CA GLU A 268 -16.25 14.91 80.02
C GLU A 268 -16.48 16.33 80.50
N LYS A 269 -16.63 17.27 79.60
CA LYS A 269 -16.93 18.66 79.95
C LYS A 269 -18.29 18.77 80.75
N ALA A 270 -19.32 18.09 80.21
CA ALA A 270 -20.61 18.06 80.87
C ALA A 270 -20.57 17.43 82.31
N ARG A 271 -19.72 16.39 82.50
CA ARG A 271 -19.46 15.78 83.84
C ARG A 271 -18.69 16.74 84.71
N ALA A 272 -17.70 17.46 84.22
CA ALA A 272 -16.97 18.48 85.02
C ALA A 272 -17.85 19.58 85.44
N ASP A 273 -18.69 20.17 84.55
CA ASP A 273 -19.63 21.21 84.84
C ASP A 273 -20.71 20.79 85.90
N ALA A 274 -21.17 19.52 85.82
CA ALA A 274 -22.11 18.94 86.81
C ALA A 274 -21.47 18.74 88.21
N LEU A 275 -20.14 18.35 88.26
CA LEU A 275 -19.40 18.22 89.50
C LEU A 275 -19.17 19.60 90.14
N GLU A 276 -18.81 20.61 89.37
CA GLU A 276 -18.66 22.00 89.86
C GLU A 276 -19.95 22.55 90.47
N LYS A 277 -21.08 22.31 89.82
CA LYS A 277 -22.39 22.68 90.37
C LYS A 277 -22.70 22.02 91.71
N LYS A 278 -22.41 20.66 91.80
CA LYS A 278 -22.58 19.92 93.03
C LYS A 278 -21.67 20.46 94.15
N LEU A 279 -20.42 20.76 93.83
CA LEU A 279 -19.48 21.30 94.77
C LEU A 279 -19.94 22.66 95.29
N ALA A 280 -20.40 23.56 94.42
CA ALA A 280 -20.96 24.85 94.79
C ALA A 280 -22.20 24.74 95.67
N GLU A 281 -23.11 23.77 95.43
CA GLU A 281 -24.28 23.47 96.31
C GLU A 281 -23.85 23.01 97.71
N VAL A 282 -22.85 22.07 97.76
CA VAL A 282 -22.34 21.60 99.04
C VAL A 282 -21.63 22.72 99.82
N MET A 283 -20.85 23.56 99.16
CA MET A 283 -20.26 24.72 99.83
C MET A 283 -21.27 25.72 100.40
N LYS A 284 -22.37 25.98 99.69
CA LYS A 284 -23.47 26.82 100.19
C LYS A 284 -24.15 26.17 101.37
N GLN A 285 -24.35 24.87 101.45
CA GLN A 285 -24.91 24.16 102.60
C GLN A 285 -23.97 24.20 103.81
N LEU A 286 -22.65 24.11 103.63
CA LEU A 286 -21.68 24.24 104.71
C LEU A 286 -21.68 25.67 105.30
N GLU A 287 -21.67 26.69 104.40
CA GLU A 287 -21.73 28.10 104.86
C GLU A 287 -23.04 28.44 105.62
N HIS A 288 -24.13 27.72 105.34
CA HIS A 288 -25.43 27.93 106.02
C HIS A 288 -25.44 27.20 107.38
N ASN A 289 -24.76 26.04 107.51
CA ASN A 289 -24.63 25.33 108.80
C ASN A 289 -23.61 25.95 109.76
N ASP A 290 -22.63 26.72 109.33
CA ASP A 290 -21.72 27.47 110.20
C ASP A 290 -22.27 28.78 110.76
N LYS A 291 -23.48 29.20 110.31
CA LYS A 291 -24.15 30.43 110.74
C LYS A 291 -25.34 30.20 111.73
N ASN A 292 -25.64 28.96 112.17
CA ASN A 292 -26.59 28.60 113.18
C ASN A 292 -25.84 27.92 114.34
#